data_e5a0fba81e82b03afe51fbfd948859c1
#
_entry.id   e5a0fba81e82b03afe51fbfd948859c1
#
_cell.length_a   1.000
_cell.length_b   1.000
_cell.length_c   1.000
_cell.angle_alpha   90.00
_cell.angle_beta   90.00
_cell.angle_gamma   90.00
#
_symmetry.space_group_name_H-M   'P 1'
#
loop_
_entity.id
_entity.type
_entity.pdbx_description
1 polymer ?
#
loop_
_entity_poly.entity_id
_entity_poly.type
_entity_poly.pdbx_seq_one_letter_code
_entity_poly.pdbx_strand_id
1 'polypeptide(L)'
;MPRMKPPFPAGAGLYGCPTTVNNVESIAVVPTILKRGSSWFSSLGRKNNHGTKLFAISGHVNSPCVVEEEMSISLRDLIDKHCGGVTGGWNNLKAVIPGGASVPLIPKSVCDDALMDFDWLKEQRSGLGTAAVIAVSYTHLRAHETVLH
;
A
#
# COMPACT_ATOMS: atom_id res chain seq x y z
N MET A 1 -22.88 -17.50 7.05
CA MET A 1 -22.37 -16.88 8.29
C MET A 1 -20.85 -16.94 8.31
N PRO A 2 -20.16 -15.88 8.75
CA PRO A 2 -18.73 -15.93 9.01
C PRO A 2 -18.40 -17.04 10.01
N ARG A 3 -17.29 -17.75 9.81
CA ARG A 3 -16.83 -18.79 10.74
C ARG A 3 -15.52 -18.36 11.37
N MET A 4 -15.38 -18.61 12.66
CA MET A 4 -14.12 -18.33 13.39
C MET A 4 -13.09 -19.43 13.12
N LYS A 5 -11.83 -19.05 13.08
CA LYS A 5 -10.68 -19.98 13.09
C LYS A 5 -10.39 -20.36 14.55
N PRO A 6 -9.93 -21.57 14.87
CA PRO A 6 -9.89 -22.78 14.04
C PRO A 6 -11.28 -23.36 13.76
N PRO A 7 -11.44 -24.24 12.70
CA PRO A 7 -10.37 -24.76 11.83
C PRO A 7 -9.93 -23.75 10.78
N PHE A 8 -8.66 -23.89 10.34
CA PHE A 8 -8.15 -23.11 9.22
C PHE A 8 -8.67 -23.68 7.89
N PRO A 9 -8.91 -22.82 6.87
CA PRO A 9 -9.45 -23.26 5.59
C PRO A 9 -8.66 -24.36 4.89
N ALA A 10 -7.32 -24.37 5.08
CA ALA A 10 -6.44 -25.42 4.51
C ALA A 10 -6.78 -26.83 5.03
N GLY A 11 -7.28 -26.96 6.25
CA GLY A 11 -7.75 -28.24 6.82
C GLY A 11 -9.22 -28.48 6.59
N ALA A 12 -10.09 -27.51 6.88
CA ALA A 12 -11.55 -27.61 6.74
C ALA A 12 -12.13 -26.24 6.40
N GLY A 13 -12.35 -25.98 5.13
CA GLY A 13 -12.88 -24.74 4.59
C GLY A 13 -14.29 -24.86 4.04
N LEU A 14 -14.50 -24.51 2.79
CA LEU A 14 -15.78 -24.53 2.11
C LEU A 14 -16.33 -25.96 2.06
N TYR A 15 -17.57 -26.14 2.47
CA TYR A 15 -18.23 -27.44 2.58
C TYR A 15 -17.50 -28.48 3.45
N GLY A 16 -16.65 -28.03 4.38
CA GLY A 16 -15.85 -28.92 5.21
C GLY A 16 -14.61 -29.52 4.50
N CYS A 17 -14.36 -29.11 3.26
CA CYS A 17 -13.23 -29.58 2.46
C CYS A 17 -12.00 -28.68 2.64
N PRO A 18 -10.78 -29.23 2.45
CA PRO A 18 -9.58 -28.42 2.34
C PRO A 18 -9.73 -27.33 1.27
N THR A 19 -9.45 -26.09 1.62
CA THR A 19 -9.75 -24.94 0.76
C THR A 19 -8.55 -24.01 0.69
N THR A 20 -8.10 -23.70 -0.53
CA THR A 20 -7.10 -22.66 -0.78
C THR A 20 -7.77 -21.29 -0.79
N VAL A 21 -7.18 -20.34 -0.05
CA VAL A 21 -7.65 -18.95 0.00
C VAL A 21 -6.58 -18.06 -0.62
N ASN A 22 -6.94 -17.32 -1.66
CA ASN A 22 -6.04 -16.41 -2.36
C ASN A 22 -6.59 -14.97 -2.30
N ASN A 23 -5.68 -14.00 -2.26
CA ASN A 23 -6.03 -12.59 -2.40
C ASN A 23 -6.60 -12.34 -3.80
N VAL A 24 -7.68 -11.56 -3.87
CA VAL A 24 -8.35 -11.21 -5.16
C VAL A 24 -7.40 -10.51 -6.12
N GLU A 25 -6.56 -9.59 -5.64
CA GLU A 25 -5.56 -8.89 -6.44
C GLU A 25 -4.57 -9.89 -7.08
N SER A 26 -4.09 -10.88 -6.32
CA SER A 26 -3.21 -11.93 -6.82
C SER A 26 -3.87 -12.78 -7.90
N ILE A 27 -5.14 -13.14 -7.73
CA ILE A 27 -5.87 -13.93 -8.73
C ILE A 27 -6.21 -13.11 -9.98
N ALA A 28 -6.53 -11.83 -9.83
CA ALA A 28 -6.90 -10.95 -10.93
C ALA A 28 -5.76 -10.76 -11.96
N VAL A 29 -4.50 -10.79 -11.51
CA VAL A 29 -3.34 -10.64 -12.41
C VAL A 29 -2.95 -11.93 -13.12
N VAL A 30 -3.36 -13.11 -12.65
CA VAL A 30 -3.00 -14.42 -13.20
C VAL A 30 -3.27 -14.55 -14.70
N PRO A 31 -4.46 -14.20 -15.25
CA PRO A 31 -4.72 -14.29 -16.68
C PRO A 31 -3.75 -13.46 -17.52
N THR A 32 -3.37 -12.28 -17.02
CA THR A 32 -2.42 -11.40 -17.69
C THR A 32 -1.01 -11.97 -17.68
N ILE A 33 -0.59 -12.58 -16.58
CA ILE A 33 0.71 -13.26 -16.47
C ILE A 33 0.76 -14.45 -17.42
N LEU A 34 -0.29 -15.27 -17.48
CA LEU A 34 -0.38 -16.40 -18.40
C LEU A 34 -0.31 -15.97 -19.87
N LYS A 35 -0.91 -14.82 -20.20
CA LYS A 35 -0.91 -14.28 -21.57
C LYS A 35 0.42 -13.63 -21.96
N ARG A 36 1.05 -12.88 -21.05
CA ARG A 36 2.26 -12.08 -21.32
C ARG A 36 3.56 -12.77 -20.92
N GLY A 37 3.47 -13.80 -20.10
CA GLY A 37 4.61 -14.55 -19.57
C GLY A 37 5.16 -13.99 -18.25
N SER A 38 5.87 -14.87 -17.54
CA SER A 38 6.47 -14.54 -16.23
C SER A 38 7.56 -13.47 -16.34
N SER A 39 8.32 -13.46 -17.45
CA SER A 39 9.38 -12.47 -17.67
C SER A 39 8.84 -11.05 -17.74
N TRP A 40 7.65 -10.86 -18.34
CA TRP A 40 6.99 -9.56 -18.33
C TRP A 40 6.66 -9.10 -16.90
N PHE A 41 6.05 -9.98 -16.10
CA PHE A 41 5.67 -9.61 -14.73
C PHE A 41 6.89 -9.36 -13.83
N SER A 42 7.94 -10.15 -13.99
CA SER A 42 9.19 -9.98 -13.24
C SER A 42 10.04 -8.79 -13.69
N SER A 43 9.74 -8.18 -14.85
CA SER A 43 10.41 -6.95 -15.27
C SER A 43 9.86 -5.67 -14.61
N LEU A 44 8.68 -5.77 -13.98
CA LEU A 44 8.06 -4.67 -13.25
C LEU A 44 8.58 -4.66 -11.81
N GLY A 45 8.96 -3.48 -11.32
CA GLY A 45 9.55 -3.34 -10.00
C GLY A 45 11.01 -3.76 -9.92
N ARG A 46 11.55 -3.85 -8.72
CA ARG A 46 12.95 -4.24 -8.50
C ARG A 46 13.07 -5.68 -7.95
N LYS A 47 14.29 -6.19 -7.89
CA LYS A 47 14.59 -7.54 -7.37
C LYS A 47 13.89 -7.78 -6.01
N ASN A 48 13.25 -8.94 -5.85
CA ASN A 48 12.42 -9.37 -4.72
C ASN A 48 11.08 -8.61 -4.56
N ASN A 49 10.84 -7.56 -5.35
CA ASN A 49 9.63 -6.74 -5.28
C ASN A 49 9.05 -6.54 -6.68
N HIS A 50 8.81 -7.66 -7.36
CA HIS A 50 8.30 -7.65 -8.73
C HIS A 50 6.78 -7.51 -8.80
N GLY A 51 6.32 -7.00 -9.94
CA GLY A 51 4.92 -6.96 -10.31
C GLY A 51 4.27 -5.61 -10.11
N THR A 52 2.94 -5.62 -10.09
CA THR A 52 2.08 -4.45 -9.90
C THR A 52 1.36 -4.50 -8.55
N LYS A 53 0.90 -3.36 -8.10
CA LYS A 53 0.12 -3.21 -6.87
C LYS A 53 -0.93 -2.13 -7.02
N LEU A 54 -2.12 -2.36 -6.44
CA LEU A 54 -3.13 -1.33 -6.28
C LEU A 54 -2.78 -0.45 -5.07
N PHE A 55 -2.60 0.83 -5.30
CA PHE A 55 -2.37 1.85 -4.28
C PHE A 55 -3.62 2.69 -4.08
N ALA A 56 -4.15 2.72 -2.86
CA ALA A 56 -5.25 3.59 -2.47
C ALA A 56 -4.68 4.81 -1.75
N ILE A 57 -4.63 5.95 -2.42
CA ILE A 57 -3.95 7.15 -1.95
C ILE A 57 -4.97 8.15 -1.42
N SER A 58 -4.78 8.62 -0.19
CA SER A 58 -5.69 9.51 0.50
C SER A 58 -4.97 10.42 1.51
N GLY A 59 -5.74 11.14 2.31
CA GLY A 59 -5.23 12.10 3.28
C GLY A 59 -4.99 13.47 2.65
N HIS A 60 -3.85 14.09 2.94
CA HIS A 60 -3.55 15.46 2.53
C HIS A 60 -2.96 15.55 1.12
N VAL A 61 -3.70 15.06 0.15
CA VAL A 61 -3.39 15.11 -1.29
C VAL A 61 -4.45 15.89 -2.04
N ASN A 62 -4.10 16.44 -3.21
CA ASN A 62 -5.02 17.27 -3.99
C ASN A 62 -6.20 16.46 -4.55
N SER A 63 -5.96 15.23 -4.99
CA SER A 63 -6.97 14.38 -5.62
C SER A 63 -6.80 12.93 -5.17
N PRO A 64 -7.47 12.50 -4.08
CA PRO A 64 -7.42 11.11 -3.64
C PRO A 64 -7.87 10.14 -4.74
N CYS A 65 -7.16 9.03 -4.91
CA CYS A 65 -7.45 8.06 -5.97
C CYS A 65 -6.98 6.65 -5.61
N VAL A 66 -7.43 5.68 -6.41
CA VAL A 66 -6.92 4.32 -6.41
C VAL A 66 -6.30 4.06 -7.79
N VAL A 67 -5.05 3.63 -7.81
CA VAL A 67 -4.30 3.38 -9.04
C VAL A 67 -3.53 2.07 -8.97
N GLU A 68 -3.32 1.43 -10.11
CA GLU A 68 -2.37 0.34 -10.26
C GLU A 68 -1.06 0.92 -10.78
N GLU A 69 0.01 0.61 -10.09
CA GLU A 69 1.38 0.97 -10.49
C GLU A 69 2.34 -0.19 -10.26
N GLU A 70 3.52 -0.11 -10.85
CA GLU A 70 4.56 -1.08 -10.58
C GLU A 70 5.09 -0.97 -9.14
N MET A 71 5.51 -2.10 -8.61
CA MET A 71 6.19 -2.14 -7.32
C MET A 71 7.48 -1.32 -7.36
N SER A 72 7.88 -0.78 -6.22
CA SER A 72 9.07 0.07 -6.06
C SER A 72 9.00 1.46 -6.73
N ILE A 73 7.81 1.88 -7.16
CA ILE A 73 7.59 3.30 -7.54
C ILE A 73 7.97 4.19 -6.35
N SER A 74 8.57 5.36 -6.62
CA SER A 74 8.84 6.31 -5.54
C SER A 74 7.53 6.85 -4.96
N LEU A 75 7.49 7.02 -3.65
CA LEU A 75 6.30 7.59 -2.96
C LEU A 75 5.95 8.97 -3.53
N ARG A 76 6.96 9.77 -3.86
CA ARG A 76 6.77 11.09 -4.42
C ARG A 76 6.13 11.03 -5.80
N ASP A 77 6.67 10.20 -6.70
CA ASP A 77 6.11 10.05 -8.05
C ASP A 77 4.68 9.50 -8.00
N LEU A 78 4.42 8.55 -7.10
CA LEU A 78 3.09 8.00 -6.89
C LEU A 78 2.08 9.09 -6.52
N ILE A 79 2.43 9.99 -5.60
CA ILE A 79 1.55 11.09 -5.16
C ILE A 79 1.48 12.20 -6.23
N ASP A 80 2.61 12.63 -6.79
CA ASP A 80 2.64 13.73 -7.74
C ASP A 80 1.93 13.37 -9.04
N LYS A 81 2.19 12.18 -9.60
CA LYS A 81 1.64 11.71 -10.87
C LYS A 81 0.12 11.46 -10.81
N HIS A 82 -0.37 10.83 -9.73
CA HIS A 82 -1.75 10.36 -9.68
C HIS A 82 -2.68 11.26 -8.86
N CYS A 83 -2.14 11.91 -7.84
CA CYS A 83 -2.95 12.74 -6.94
C CYS A 83 -2.76 14.25 -7.18
N GLY A 84 -1.95 14.64 -8.15
CA GLY A 84 -1.61 16.05 -8.38
C GLY A 84 -0.82 16.68 -7.23
N GLY A 85 -0.13 15.86 -6.46
CA GLY A 85 0.74 16.25 -5.35
C GLY A 85 0.04 16.37 -4.00
N VAL A 86 0.84 16.71 -2.98
CA VAL A 86 0.38 17.01 -1.62
C VAL A 86 -0.27 18.38 -1.61
N THR A 87 -1.38 18.52 -0.91
CA THR A 87 -2.09 19.81 -0.78
C THR A 87 -1.19 20.86 -0.10
N GLY A 88 -0.97 21.98 -0.77
CA GLY A 88 -0.02 23.00 -0.33
C GLY A 88 1.44 22.69 -0.64
N GLY A 89 1.69 21.65 -1.45
CA GLY A 89 3.01 21.22 -1.90
C GLY A 89 3.69 20.20 -0.99
N TRP A 90 4.73 19.55 -1.51
CA TRP A 90 5.45 18.47 -0.84
C TRP A 90 6.03 18.87 0.53
N ASN A 91 6.43 20.12 0.70
CA ASN A 91 6.95 20.62 1.98
C ASN A 91 5.90 20.67 3.10
N ASN A 92 4.62 20.63 2.76
CA ASN A 92 3.53 20.58 3.72
C ASN A 92 3.27 19.16 4.27
N LEU A 93 3.84 18.14 3.63
CA LEU A 93 3.82 16.77 4.13
C LEU A 93 4.61 16.67 5.45
N LYS A 94 4.09 15.94 6.43
CA LYS A 94 4.75 15.68 7.71
C LYS A 94 5.12 14.21 7.88
N ALA A 95 4.26 13.34 7.43
CA ALA A 95 4.46 11.89 7.50
C ALA A 95 3.56 11.20 6.47
N VAL A 96 3.82 9.93 6.24
CA VAL A 96 2.95 9.06 5.45
C VAL A 96 2.74 7.75 6.19
N ILE A 97 1.52 7.24 6.17
CA ILE A 97 1.21 5.85 6.50
C ILE A 97 1.18 5.08 5.18
N PRO A 98 2.18 4.22 4.88
CA PRO A 98 2.31 3.65 3.54
C PRO A 98 1.38 2.46 3.26
N GLY A 99 0.82 1.85 4.28
CA GLY A 99 0.09 0.59 4.15
C GLY A 99 -1.17 0.46 4.99
N GLY A 100 -1.79 1.60 5.36
CA GLY A 100 -2.98 1.64 6.21
C GLY A 100 -2.67 1.57 7.71
N ALA A 101 -3.71 1.56 8.54
CA ALA A 101 -3.60 1.70 9.99
C ALA A 101 -2.84 0.57 10.72
N SER A 102 -2.54 -0.52 10.03
CA SER A 102 -1.81 -1.66 10.58
C SER A 102 -0.29 -1.53 10.53
N VAL A 103 0.23 -0.47 9.89
CA VAL A 103 1.67 -0.25 9.75
C VAL A 103 2.08 1.10 10.34
N PRO A 104 3.31 1.21 10.87
CA PRO A 104 3.84 2.47 11.37
C PRO A 104 3.95 3.53 10.28
N LEU A 105 3.73 4.78 10.67
CA LEU A 105 3.99 5.93 9.80
C LEU A 105 5.49 6.14 9.57
N ILE A 106 5.84 6.71 8.42
CA ILE A 106 7.20 7.17 8.11
C ILE A 106 7.23 8.70 8.10
N PRO A 107 8.24 9.34 8.74
CA PRO A 107 8.33 10.79 8.80
C PRO A 107 8.75 11.39 7.45
N LYS A 108 8.49 12.68 7.25
CA LYS A 108 8.83 13.44 6.03
C LYS A 108 10.29 13.26 5.59
N SER A 109 11.22 13.26 6.55
CA SER A 109 12.66 13.11 6.27
C SER A 109 13.02 11.79 5.57
N VAL A 110 12.17 10.79 5.68
CA VAL A 110 12.33 9.46 5.05
C VAL A 110 11.50 9.35 3.77
N CYS A 111 10.44 10.16 3.65
CA CYS A 111 9.52 10.11 2.51
C CYS A 111 10.17 10.54 1.18
N ASP A 112 11.23 11.36 1.23
CA ASP A 112 11.86 11.88 0.03
C ASP A 112 12.53 10.77 -0.83
N ASP A 113 13.06 9.73 -0.17
CA ASP A 113 13.72 8.59 -0.83
C ASP A 113 12.85 7.32 -0.78
N ALA A 114 11.59 7.44 -0.36
CA ALA A 114 10.73 6.30 -0.11
C ALA A 114 10.35 5.55 -1.39
N LEU A 115 10.61 4.25 -1.40
CA LEU A 115 10.16 3.32 -2.42
C LEU A 115 8.97 2.50 -1.88
N MET A 116 7.95 2.38 -2.69
CA MET A 116 6.73 1.66 -2.33
C MET A 116 6.88 0.16 -2.61
N ASP A 117 7.67 -0.50 -1.75
CA ASP A 117 7.89 -1.94 -1.79
C ASP A 117 8.10 -2.55 -0.40
N PHE A 118 8.16 -3.89 -0.36
CA PHE A 118 8.25 -4.61 0.91
C PHE A 118 9.60 -4.43 1.60
N ASP A 119 10.70 -4.51 0.84
CA ASP A 119 12.04 -4.50 1.42
C ASP A 119 12.39 -3.12 1.97
N TRP A 120 12.17 -2.08 1.17
CA TRP A 120 12.49 -0.71 1.60
C TRP A 120 11.67 -0.29 2.82
N LEU A 121 10.35 -0.52 2.80
CA LEU A 121 9.48 -0.15 3.93
C LEU A 121 9.80 -0.94 5.19
N LYS A 122 10.20 -2.21 5.06
CA LYS A 122 10.65 -3.03 6.18
C LYS A 122 11.94 -2.49 6.82
N GLU A 123 12.90 -2.04 6.01
CA GLU A 123 14.12 -1.39 6.50
C GLU A 123 13.81 -0.12 7.31
N GLN A 124 12.77 0.62 6.92
CA GLN A 124 12.27 1.78 7.67
C GLN A 124 11.36 1.41 8.86
N ARG A 125 11.33 0.14 9.27
CA ARG A 125 10.47 -0.38 10.36
C ARG A 125 8.99 -0.12 10.15
N SER A 126 8.56 -0.04 8.89
CA SER A 126 7.16 0.08 8.47
C SER A 126 6.79 -1.12 7.58
N GLY A 127 5.80 -1.00 6.73
CA GLY A 127 5.39 -2.05 5.82
C GLY A 127 4.43 -1.55 4.74
N LEU A 128 4.35 -2.30 3.65
CA LEU A 128 3.43 -2.00 2.56
C LEU A 128 1.96 -2.27 2.94
N GLY A 129 1.73 -3.21 3.87
CA GLY A 129 0.39 -3.54 4.37
C GLY A 129 -0.62 -3.76 3.25
N THR A 130 -1.70 -2.97 3.27
CA THR A 130 -2.75 -2.97 2.24
C THR A 130 -2.47 -2.01 1.09
N ALA A 131 -1.33 -1.33 1.06
CA ALA A 131 -1.01 -0.24 0.14
C ALA A 131 -2.03 0.93 0.17
N ALA A 132 -2.69 1.12 1.31
CA ALA A 132 -3.50 2.29 1.60
C ALA A 132 -2.58 3.41 2.09
N VAL A 133 -2.17 4.27 1.16
CA VAL A 133 -1.23 5.37 1.39
C VAL A 133 -1.97 6.58 1.93
N ILE A 134 -1.61 7.03 3.13
CA ILE A 134 -2.28 8.18 3.77
C ILE A 134 -1.25 9.28 4.01
N ALA A 135 -1.37 10.38 3.28
CA ALA A 135 -0.54 11.55 3.48
C ALA A 135 -1.02 12.35 4.71
N VAL A 136 -0.11 12.69 5.61
CA VAL A 136 -0.41 13.38 6.87
C VAL A 136 0.24 14.75 6.89
N SER A 137 -0.55 15.78 7.25
CA SER A 137 -0.08 17.15 7.46
C SER A 137 -0.38 17.64 8.87
N TYR A 138 0.01 18.85 9.20
CA TYR A 138 -0.29 19.47 10.51
C TYR A 138 -1.78 19.57 10.85
N THR A 139 -2.65 19.70 9.86
CA THR A 139 -4.09 19.80 10.11
C THR A 139 -4.66 18.51 10.69
N HIS A 140 -4.10 17.36 10.34
CA HIS A 140 -4.50 16.07 10.90
C HIS A 140 -3.97 15.87 12.34
N LEU A 141 -2.79 16.44 12.65
CA LEU A 141 -2.18 16.33 13.98
C LEU A 141 -2.83 17.26 15.00
N ARG A 142 -3.26 18.46 14.59
CA ARG A 142 -3.93 19.43 15.48
C ARG A 142 -5.31 19.00 15.96
N ALA A 143 -6.01 18.15 15.25
CA ALA A 143 -7.32 17.65 15.66
C ALA A 143 -7.27 16.85 16.98
N HIS A 144 -6.11 16.33 17.36
CA HIS A 144 -5.91 15.63 18.63
C HIS A 144 -5.42 16.53 19.79
N GLU A 145 -4.91 17.72 19.50
CA GLU A 145 -4.40 18.63 20.54
C GLU A 145 -5.49 19.54 21.14
N THR A 146 -6.64 19.70 20.48
CA THR A 146 -7.72 20.59 20.92
C THR A 146 -8.66 19.98 21.98
N VAL A 147 -8.41 18.75 22.42
CA VAL A 147 -9.25 18.07 23.44
C VAL A 147 -8.66 18.18 24.87
N LEU A 148 -7.56 18.89 25.06
CA LEU A 148 -6.87 19.04 26.34
C LEU A 148 -6.80 20.51 26.87
N HIS A 149 -7.87 21.26 26.66
CA HIS A 149 -8.08 22.56 27.38
C HIS A 149 -9.50 22.67 27.89
#